data_60a584f034f3a57a57c4b5e6111ec93d
#
_entry.id   60a584f034f3a57a57c4b5e6111ec93d
#
_cell.length_a   1.000
_cell.length_b   1.000
_cell.length_c   1.000
_cell.angle_alpha   90.00
_cell.angle_beta   90.00
_cell.angle_gamma   90.00
#
_symmetry.space_group_name_H-M   'P 1'
#
loop_
_entity.id
_entity.type
_entity.pdbx_description
1 polymer ?
#
loop_
_entity_poly.entity_id
_entity_poly.type
_entity_poly.pdbx_seq_one_letter_code
_entity_poly.pdbx_strand_id
1 'polypeptide(L)'
;MLWSHDCFFYEYSLDDINRAEFFVLKGWNGCGYPQPDWNFKYESVSFDAEKICPGCGCGRVQTNDLRVNKVSKHGFWTFFSWLIDEFFVSEKVYSEVFAPYGVEKRDVIKGGKVLEDVFQLVIPIIDESLDLSDRQHWLCPVCGEMKYDFVHKDYPFFPLHEHPLPGIYKTKEYFGAGQGHQAQRVIILSKDVVDKLLKSKDLKKEWLIPCRRESDDTPSVL
;
A
#
# COMPACT_ATOMS: atom_id res chain seq x y z
N MET A 1 7.35 32.35 -6.53
CA MET A 1 6.03 32.00 -5.96
C MET A 1 6.23 30.71 -5.20
N LEU A 2 6.37 30.77 -3.89
CA LEU A 2 6.53 29.60 -3.02
C LEU A 2 5.14 28.99 -2.82
N TRP A 3 4.92 27.77 -3.31
CA TRP A 3 3.74 27.01 -3.00
C TRP A 3 3.91 26.44 -1.60
N SER A 4 3.23 27.00 -0.61
CA SER A 4 3.04 26.34 0.66
C SER A 4 2.01 25.23 0.44
N HIS A 5 2.45 23.99 0.41
CA HIS A 5 1.56 22.87 0.58
C HIS A 5 1.13 22.87 2.04
N ASP A 6 -0.08 23.33 2.31
CA ASP A 6 -0.71 23.11 3.60
C ASP A 6 -0.95 21.61 3.75
N CYS A 7 -0.02 20.93 4.39
CA CYS A 7 -0.19 19.54 4.78
C CYS A 7 -1.17 19.49 5.95
N PHE A 8 -2.41 19.20 5.70
CA PHE A 8 -3.38 18.93 6.76
C PHE A 8 -3.06 17.56 7.35
N PHE A 9 -2.64 17.53 8.61
CA PHE A 9 -2.51 16.31 9.39
C PHE A 9 -3.76 16.17 10.23
N TYR A 10 -4.57 15.14 9.93
CA TYR A 10 -5.64 14.73 10.83
C TYR A 10 -5.07 13.88 11.95
N GLU A 11 -5.33 14.27 13.19
CA GLU A 11 -5.14 13.42 14.36
C GLU A 11 -6.45 12.70 14.67
N TYR A 12 -6.44 11.38 14.49
CA TYR A 12 -7.59 10.56 14.81
C TYR A 12 -7.71 10.38 16.32
N SER A 13 -8.94 10.50 16.83
CA SER A 13 -9.20 10.18 18.23
C SER A 13 -8.96 8.71 18.53
N LEU A 14 -8.77 8.37 19.80
CA LEU A 14 -8.69 6.96 20.21
C LEU A 14 -9.97 6.21 19.88
N ASP A 15 -11.12 6.88 19.89
CA ASP A 15 -12.40 6.30 19.54
C ASP A 15 -12.48 5.97 18.06
N ASP A 16 -12.02 6.85 17.17
CA ASP A 16 -11.92 6.57 15.73
C ASP A 16 -11.06 5.35 15.43
N ILE A 17 -9.90 5.25 16.08
CA ILE A 17 -9.00 4.12 15.92
C ILE A 17 -9.62 2.82 16.48
N ASN A 18 -10.32 2.89 17.61
CA ASN A 18 -10.91 1.71 18.23
C ASN A 18 -12.12 1.17 17.46
N ARG A 19 -12.92 2.06 16.85
CA ARG A 19 -14.09 1.67 16.06
C ARG A 19 -13.77 1.18 14.67
N ALA A 20 -12.65 1.62 14.09
CA ALA A 20 -12.30 1.22 12.74
C ALA A 20 -11.97 -0.28 12.68
N GLU A 21 -12.56 -0.96 11.71
CA GLU A 21 -12.30 -2.37 11.40
C GLU A 21 -11.17 -2.54 10.38
N PHE A 22 -10.92 -1.49 9.58
CA PHE A 22 -9.90 -1.46 8.54
C PHE A 22 -9.15 -0.14 8.54
N PHE A 23 -7.90 -0.20 8.05
CA PHE A 23 -6.98 0.94 8.03
C PHE A 23 -6.20 0.98 6.74
N VAL A 24 -6.06 2.16 6.18
CA VAL A 24 -5.07 2.42 5.13
C VAL A 24 -3.71 2.63 5.76
N LEU A 25 -2.70 2.05 5.12
CA LEU A 25 -1.30 2.24 5.48
C LEU A 25 -0.73 3.45 4.74
N LYS A 26 -0.52 4.57 5.44
CA LYS A 26 0.09 5.81 4.89
C LYS A 26 1.59 5.95 5.18
N GLY A 27 2.14 5.11 6.03
CA GLY A 27 3.55 5.12 6.40
C GLY A 27 4.06 3.72 6.70
N TRP A 28 5.36 3.53 6.63
CA TRP A 28 6.00 2.21 6.74
C TRP A 28 7.46 2.27 7.14
N ASN A 29 8.01 1.13 7.51
CA ASN A 29 9.45 0.95 7.63
C ASN A 29 10.07 0.84 6.23
N GLY A 30 10.82 1.86 5.81
CA GLY A 30 11.53 1.83 4.53
C GLY A 30 12.91 1.19 4.67
N CYS A 31 13.32 0.37 3.70
CA CYS A 31 14.66 -0.22 3.66
C CYS A 31 15.12 -0.51 2.24
N GLY A 32 16.25 0.06 1.87
CA GLY A 32 16.91 -0.22 0.59
C GLY A 32 16.10 0.15 -0.65
N TYR A 33 16.50 -0.41 -1.77
CA TYR A 33 15.93 -0.16 -3.09
C TYR A 33 15.82 -1.47 -3.86
N PRO A 34 14.87 -1.59 -4.81
CA PRO A 34 14.80 -2.73 -5.71
C PRO A 34 16.04 -2.79 -6.61
N GLN A 35 16.46 -3.98 -7.02
CA GLN A 35 17.69 -4.18 -7.78
C GLN A 35 17.41 -4.81 -9.16
N PRO A 36 18.12 -4.40 -10.20
CA PRO A 36 19.07 -3.27 -10.29
C PRO A 36 18.33 -1.92 -10.21
N ASP A 37 18.88 -0.97 -9.43
CA ASP A 37 18.22 0.34 -9.18
C ASP A 37 18.51 1.38 -10.27
N TRP A 38 19.63 1.30 -10.98
CA TRP A 38 19.99 2.24 -12.03
C TRP A 38 19.00 2.22 -13.20
N ASN A 39 18.53 3.39 -13.63
CA ASN A 39 17.55 3.60 -14.70
C ASN A 39 16.28 2.73 -14.55
N PHE A 40 15.82 2.47 -13.34
CA PHE A 40 14.65 1.62 -13.06
C PHE A 40 14.74 0.21 -13.68
N LYS A 41 15.92 -0.31 -13.89
CA LYS A 41 16.11 -1.59 -14.56
C LYS A 41 15.46 -2.76 -13.83
N TYR A 42 15.17 -2.64 -12.53
CA TYR A 42 14.40 -3.64 -11.79
C TYR A 42 13.02 -3.90 -12.43
N GLU A 43 12.44 -2.92 -13.14
CA GLU A 43 11.15 -3.08 -13.83
C GLU A 43 11.23 -4.16 -14.90
N SER A 44 12.25 -4.14 -15.77
CA SER A 44 12.44 -5.17 -16.80
C SER A 44 12.97 -6.49 -16.27
N VAL A 45 13.47 -6.54 -15.03
CA VAL A 45 14.00 -7.77 -14.41
C VAL A 45 12.93 -8.50 -13.62
N SER A 46 12.08 -7.77 -12.90
CA SER A 46 11.12 -8.36 -11.98
C SER A 46 9.67 -8.25 -12.46
N PHE A 47 9.40 -7.41 -13.46
CA PHE A 47 8.06 -7.19 -13.98
C PHE A 47 8.02 -7.39 -15.51
N ASP A 48 6.82 -7.56 -16.05
CA ASP A 48 6.54 -7.49 -17.47
C ASP A 48 6.60 -6.04 -17.93
N ALA A 49 7.75 -5.64 -18.48
CA ALA A 49 8.01 -4.26 -18.88
C ALA A 49 7.07 -3.74 -19.98
N GLU A 50 6.50 -4.65 -20.80
CA GLU A 50 5.57 -4.27 -21.86
C GLU A 50 4.21 -3.83 -21.33
N LYS A 51 3.85 -4.27 -20.14
CA LYS A 51 2.59 -3.90 -19.47
C LYS A 51 2.69 -2.62 -18.65
N ILE A 52 3.91 -2.18 -18.32
CA ILE A 52 4.10 -0.95 -17.54
C ILE A 52 3.86 0.26 -18.42
N CYS A 53 2.89 1.08 -18.06
CA CYS A 53 2.67 2.33 -18.77
C CYS A 53 3.84 3.31 -18.59
N PRO A 54 4.51 3.75 -19.66
CA PRO A 54 5.64 4.68 -19.54
C PRO A 54 5.22 6.07 -19.06
N GLY A 55 3.94 6.41 -19.13
CA GLY A 55 3.42 7.71 -18.69
C GLY A 55 3.08 7.78 -17.22
N CYS A 56 2.63 6.69 -16.59
CA CYS A 56 2.14 6.71 -15.21
C CYS A 56 2.60 5.54 -14.32
N GLY A 57 3.25 4.52 -14.87
CA GLY A 57 3.69 3.34 -14.13
C GLY A 57 2.58 2.35 -13.75
N CYS A 58 1.33 2.56 -14.21
CA CYS A 58 0.26 1.57 -14.04
C CYS A 58 0.54 0.29 -14.82
N GLY A 59 -0.14 -0.80 -14.46
CA GLY A 59 -0.09 -2.05 -15.22
C GLY A 59 1.08 -2.96 -14.85
N ARG A 60 1.79 -2.71 -13.75
CA ARG A 60 2.87 -3.59 -13.28
C ARG A 60 2.35 -5.00 -12.99
N VAL A 61 2.90 -5.98 -13.68
CA VAL A 61 2.67 -7.41 -13.45
C VAL A 61 4.00 -8.06 -13.12
N GLN A 62 4.15 -8.53 -11.89
CA GLN A 62 5.40 -9.16 -11.46
C GLN A 62 5.56 -10.55 -12.10
N THR A 63 6.70 -10.79 -12.73
CA THR A 63 7.05 -12.03 -13.43
C THR A 63 8.16 -12.82 -12.73
N ASN A 64 9.03 -12.13 -11.99
CA ASN A 64 10.15 -12.76 -11.27
C ASN A 64 10.25 -12.20 -9.85
N ASP A 65 11.01 -12.90 -9.00
CA ASP A 65 11.28 -12.51 -7.64
C ASP A 65 12.00 -11.17 -7.56
N LEU A 66 11.58 -10.34 -6.60
CA LEU A 66 12.21 -9.06 -6.35
C LEU A 66 13.62 -9.24 -5.77
N ARG A 67 14.52 -8.41 -6.25
CA ARG A 67 15.89 -8.34 -5.75
C ARG A 67 16.06 -7.12 -4.86
N VAL A 68 16.68 -7.31 -3.70
CA VAL A 68 16.89 -6.25 -2.70
C VAL A 68 18.39 -6.03 -2.47
N ASN A 69 18.80 -4.79 -2.18
CA ASN A 69 20.18 -4.50 -1.78
C ASN A 69 20.35 -4.57 -0.25
N LYS A 70 19.28 -4.35 0.51
CA LYS A 70 19.27 -4.40 1.98
C LYS A 70 18.04 -5.13 2.50
N VAL A 71 18.16 -5.68 3.69
CA VAL A 71 17.06 -6.28 4.48
C VAL A 71 16.86 -5.42 5.71
N SER A 72 15.61 -5.14 6.04
CA SER A 72 15.24 -4.39 7.23
C SER A 72 15.42 -5.24 8.49
N LYS A 73 15.68 -4.57 9.60
CA LYS A 73 15.58 -5.18 10.95
C LYS A 73 14.13 -5.34 11.44
N HIS A 74 13.19 -4.70 10.75
CA HIS A 74 11.75 -4.79 11.04
C HIS A 74 11.16 -6.01 10.34
N GLY A 75 10.22 -6.65 10.98
CA GLY A 75 9.54 -7.84 10.45
C GLY A 75 8.51 -7.54 9.35
N PHE A 76 8.12 -6.27 9.17
CA PHE A 76 7.24 -5.80 8.12
C PHE A 76 7.79 -4.49 7.56
N TRP A 77 8.09 -4.44 6.26
CA TRP A 77 8.75 -3.30 5.62
C TRP A 77 8.54 -3.26 4.11
N THR A 78 8.89 -2.13 3.49
CA THR A 78 8.96 -1.95 2.03
C THR A 78 10.20 -1.16 1.63
N PHE A 79 10.36 -0.80 0.37
CA PHE A 79 11.44 0.06 -0.08
C PHE A 79 11.31 1.50 0.43
N PHE A 80 12.40 2.27 0.43
CA PHE A 80 12.37 3.69 0.81
C PHE A 80 11.52 4.55 -0.12
N SER A 81 11.60 4.28 -1.40
CA SER A 81 10.83 4.89 -2.48
C SER A 81 10.70 3.86 -3.59
N TRP A 82 9.89 4.12 -4.59
CA TRP A 82 9.55 3.18 -5.65
C TRP A 82 8.88 1.91 -5.07
N LEU A 83 8.05 1.26 -5.78
CA LEU A 83 7.38 0.03 -5.34
C LEU A 83 6.90 0.02 -3.87
N ILE A 84 6.38 1.16 -3.40
CA ILE A 84 5.96 1.32 -1.99
C ILE A 84 4.68 0.55 -1.67
N ASP A 85 4.06 -0.05 -2.66
CA ASP A 85 2.93 -0.97 -2.55
C ASP A 85 3.35 -2.45 -2.56
N GLU A 86 4.67 -2.75 -2.53
CA GLU A 86 5.22 -4.09 -2.37
C GLU A 86 5.87 -4.25 -0.99
N PHE A 87 5.39 -5.21 -0.21
CA PHE A 87 5.81 -5.41 1.17
C PHE A 87 6.56 -6.71 1.39
N PHE A 88 7.53 -6.64 2.29
CA PHE A 88 8.39 -7.75 2.70
C PHE A 88 8.16 -8.06 4.18
N VAL A 89 8.26 -9.35 4.50
CA VAL A 89 8.05 -9.85 5.87
C VAL A 89 9.14 -10.83 6.26
N SER A 90 9.45 -10.85 7.57
CA SER A 90 10.20 -11.97 8.14
C SER A 90 9.33 -13.22 8.21
N GLU A 91 9.94 -14.42 8.23
CA GLU A 91 9.23 -15.68 8.38
C GLU A 91 8.28 -15.67 9.59
N LYS A 92 8.73 -15.11 10.71
CA LYS A 92 7.91 -15.00 11.91
C LYS A 92 6.65 -14.16 11.66
N VAL A 93 6.80 -12.96 11.10
CA VAL A 93 5.65 -12.08 10.82
C VAL A 93 4.73 -12.69 9.78
N TYR A 94 5.28 -13.34 8.76
CA TYR A 94 4.48 -14.06 7.79
C TYR A 94 3.59 -15.11 8.46
N SER A 95 4.19 -16.01 9.22
CA SER A 95 3.50 -17.14 9.85
C SER A 95 2.45 -16.71 10.89
N GLU A 96 2.77 -15.68 11.70
CA GLU A 96 1.90 -15.24 12.79
C GLU A 96 0.79 -14.26 12.33
N VAL A 97 1.05 -13.47 11.26
CA VAL A 97 0.19 -12.35 10.88
C VAL A 97 -0.54 -12.60 9.56
N PHE A 98 0.13 -13.04 8.50
CA PHE A 98 -0.44 -13.05 7.14
C PHE A 98 -0.85 -14.44 6.64
N ALA A 99 -0.12 -15.50 6.98
CA ALA A 99 -0.46 -16.86 6.61
C ALA A 99 -1.86 -17.31 7.06
N PRO A 100 -2.38 -16.90 8.25
CA PRO A 100 -3.74 -17.23 8.67
C PRO A 100 -4.85 -16.70 7.74
N TYR A 101 -4.55 -15.69 6.92
CA TYR A 101 -5.48 -15.13 5.93
C TYR A 101 -5.28 -15.69 4.52
N GLY A 102 -4.41 -16.67 4.35
CA GLY A 102 -4.11 -17.26 3.04
C GLY A 102 -3.31 -16.33 2.11
N VAL A 103 -2.64 -15.30 2.66
CA VAL A 103 -1.79 -14.42 1.85
C VAL A 103 -0.60 -15.23 1.35
N GLU A 104 -0.42 -15.29 0.03
CA GLU A 104 0.72 -15.99 -0.58
C GLU A 104 2.03 -15.21 -0.37
N LYS A 105 3.15 -15.90 -0.49
CA LYS A 105 4.49 -15.31 -0.42
C LYS A 105 5.35 -15.70 -1.61
N ARG A 106 6.31 -14.84 -1.95
CA ARG A 106 7.36 -15.08 -2.94
C ARG A 106 8.71 -14.99 -2.30
N ASP A 107 9.66 -15.64 -2.93
CA ASP A 107 11.06 -15.54 -2.56
C ASP A 107 11.61 -14.14 -2.79
N VAL A 108 12.65 -13.79 -2.06
CA VAL A 108 13.37 -12.51 -2.17
C VAL A 108 14.84 -12.80 -2.42
N ILE A 109 15.45 -12.12 -3.39
CA ILE A 109 16.83 -12.34 -3.78
C ILE A 109 17.73 -11.21 -3.27
N LYS A 110 18.84 -11.56 -2.62
CA LYS A 110 19.89 -10.61 -2.23
C LYS A 110 21.27 -11.15 -2.63
N GLY A 111 22.02 -10.33 -3.39
CA GLY A 111 23.37 -10.76 -3.84
C GLY A 111 23.36 -12.05 -4.65
N GLY A 112 22.31 -12.32 -5.43
CA GLY A 112 22.15 -13.52 -6.24
C GLY A 112 21.71 -14.78 -5.48
N LYS A 113 21.39 -14.67 -4.20
CA LYS A 113 20.92 -15.79 -3.36
C LYS A 113 19.50 -15.53 -2.88
N VAL A 114 18.67 -16.55 -2.82
CA VAL A 114 17.36 -16.53 -2.17
C VAL A 114 17.56 -16.38 -0.66
N LEU A 115 16.77 -15.50 -0.05
CA LEU A 115 16.74 -15.35 1.41
C LEU A 115 15.82 -16.42 2.00
N GLU A 116 16.24 -17.02 3.12
CA GLU A 116 15.49 -18.10 3.78
C GLU A 116 14.44 -17.58 4.79
N ASP A 117 14.66 -16.39 5.31
CA ASP A 117 13.91 -15.80 6.42
C ASP A 117 13.15 -14.52 6.08
N VAL A 118 13.16 -14.11 4.80
CA VAL A 118 12.47 -12.93 4.30
C VAL A 118 11.70 -13.26 3.03
N PHE A 119 10.43 -12.87 2.99
CA PHE A 119 9.53 -13.10 1.87
C PHE A 119 8.86 -11.81 1.43
N GLN A 120 8.50 -11.73 0.16
CA GLN A 120 7.58 -10.73 -0.35
C GLN A 120 6.15 -11.23 -0.19
N LEU A 121 5.24 -10.39 0.30
CA LEU A 121 3.81 -10.69 0.30
C LEU A 121 3.23 -10.56 -1.11
N VAL A 122 2.46 -11.56 -1.54
CA VAL A 122 1.59 -11.46 -2.71
C VAL A 122 0.25 -10.92 -2.24
N ILE A 123 0.16 -9.59 -2.18
CA ILE A 123 -1.01 -8.91 -1.64
C ILE A 123 -2.13 -8.96 -2.68
N PRO A 124 -3.29 -9.57 -2.37
CA PRO A 124 -4.41 -9.64 -3.30
C PRO A 124 -4.95 -8.25 -3.64
N ILE A 125 -5.42 -8.09 -4.87
CA ILE A 125 -6.12 -6.89 -5.32
C ILE A 125 -7.61 -7.20 -5.23
N ILE A 126 -8.38 -6.32 -4.58
CA ILE A 126 -9.83 -6.45 -4.53
C ILE A 126 -10.44 -6.02 -5.88
N ASP A 127 -11.44 -6.77 -6.36
CA ASP A 127 -12.11 -6.46 -7.64
C ASP A 127 -13.19 -5.38 -7.49
N GLU A 128 -13.70 -5.19 -6.29
CA GLU A 128 -14.69 -4.17 -5.97
C GLU A 128 -14.07 -2.77 -6.05
N SER A 129 -14.79 -1.83 -6.63
CA SER A 129 -14.36 -0.44 -6.76
C SER A 129 -14.78 0.38 -5.56
N LEU A 130 -13.93 1.33 -5.18
CA LEU A 130 -14.27 2.37 -4.20
C LEU A 130 -15.13 3.45 -4.86
N ASP A 131 -16.04 4.07 -4.11
CA ASP A 131 -16.61 5.33 -4.53
C ASP A 131 -15.61 6.46 -4.27
N LEU A 132 -15.08 7.03 -5.35
CA LEU A 132 -14.10 8.10 -5.36
C LEU A 132 -14.58 9.27 -6.23
N SER A 133 -15.90 9.37 -6.44
CA SER A 133 -16.52 10.37 -7.34
C SER A 133 -16.24 11.81 -6.92
N ASP A 134 -16.03 12.03 -5.63
CA ASP A 134 -15.72 13.33 -5.01
C ASP A 134 -14.21 13.65 -4.99
N ARG A 135 -13.36 12.72 -5.41
CA ARG A 135 -11.90 12.91 -5.36
C ARG A 135 -11.34 13.51 -6.63
N GLN A 136 -10.34 14.36 -6.44
CA GLN A 136 -9.54 14.83 -7.57
C GLN A 136 -8.86 13.65 -8.24
N HIS A 137 -8.91 13.62 -9.57
CA HIS A 137 -8.32 12.55 -10.36
C HIS A 137 -7.64 13.06 -11.63
N TRP A 138 -6.77 12.23 -12.18
CA TRP A 138 -6.02 12.49 -13.41
C TRP A 138 -6.11 11.27 -14.34
N LEU A 139 -6.49 11.52 -15.57
CA LEU A 139 -6.46 10.50 -16.62
C LEU A 139 -5.07 10.47 -17.25
N CYS A 140 -4.45 9.29 -17.31
CA CYS A 140 -3.18 9.14 -18.00
C CYS A 140 -3.39 9.27 -19.52
N PRO A 141 -2.71 10.22 -20.21
CA PRO A 141 -2.89 10.41 -21.65
C PRO A 141 -2.30 9.27 -22.49
N VAL A 142 -1.52 8.36 -21.90
CA VAL A 142 -0.86 7.25 -22.59
C VAL A 142 -1.70 5.97 -22.54
N CYS A 143 -2.17 5.56 -21.34
CA CYS A 143 -2.91 4.30 -21.18
C CYS A 143 -4.38 4.47 -20.84
N GLY A 144 -4.85 5.67 -20.56
CA GLY A 144 -6.24 5.94 -20.19
C GLY A 144 -6.61 5.55 -18.76
N GLU A 145 -5.64 5.05 -17.94
CA GLU A 145 -5.89 4.73 -16.55
C GLU A 145 -6.09 5.99 -15.71
N MET A 146 -7.01 5.89 -14.75
CA MET A 146 -7.34 6.96 -13.82
C MET A 146 -6.53 6.80 -12.53
N LYS A 147 -5.96 7.90 -12.06
CA LYS A 147 -5.31 7.99 -10.74
C LYS A 147 -6.06 8.99 -9.88
N TYR A 148 -6.28 8.64 -8.64
CA TYR A 148 -6.97 9.48 -7.66
C TYR A 148 -5.99 10.13 -6.69
N ASP A 149 -6.36 11.31 -6.17
CA ASP A 149 -5.64 11.87 -5.05
C ASP A 149 -5.85 11.01 -3.80
N PHE A 150 -4.75 10.75 -3.11
CA PHE A 150 -4.78 9.99 -1.86
C PHE A 150 -5.39 10.82 -0.72
N VAL A 151 -5.12 12.12 -0.70
CA VAL A 151 -5.59 13.04 0.35
C VAL A 151 -6.88 13.74 -0.09
N HIS A 152 -7.92 13.63 0.70
CA HIS A 152 -9.11 14.45 0.57
C HIS A 152 -9.18 15.45 1.73
N LYS A 153 -9.32 16.73 1.41
CA LYS A 153 -9.30 17.80 2.41
C LYS A 153 -10.47 17.76 3.38
N ASP A 154 -11.63 17.31 2.89
CA ASP A 154 -12.90 17.38 3.63
C ASP A 154 -13.27 16.04 4.30
N TYR A 155 -12.56 14.95 3.97
CA TYR A 155 -12.83 13.62 4.51
C TYR A 155 -11.58 13.04 5.19
N PRO A 156 -11.55 13.04 6.53
CA PRO A 156 -10.40 12.51 7.28
C PRO A 156 -10.27 10.99 7.15
N PHE A 157 -11.36 10.29 6.82
CA PHE A 157 -11.38 8.84 6.70
C PHE A 157 -11.19 8.40 5.25
N PHE A 158 -10.60 7.22 5.07
CA PHE A 158 -10.51 6.60 3.75
C PHE A 158 -11.81 5.81 3.48
N PRO A 159 -12.38 5.85 2.26
CA PRO A 159 -13.57 5.06 1.94
C PRO A 159 -13.26 3.57 2.06
N LEU A 160 -14.22 2.80 2.56
CA LEU A 160 -14.11 1.35 2.69
C LEU A 160 -15.02 0.67 1.67
N HIS A 161 -14.52 -0.39 1.05
CA HIS A 161 -15.32 -1.31 0.22
C HIS A 161 -16.50 -1.87 1.01
N GLU A 162 -17.57 -2.23 0.32
CA GLU A 162 -18.73 -2.85 0.94
C GLU A 162 -18.39 -4.24 1.49
N HIS A 163 -17.57 -5.00 0.73
CA HIS A 163 -17.12 -6.35 1.07
C HIS A 163 -15.58 -6.43 1.18
N PRO A 164 -14.97 -5.80 2.20
CA PRO A 164 -13.52 -5.77 2.31
C PRO A 164 -12.92 -7.15 2.59
N LEU A 165 -11.76 -7.44 2.00
CA LEU A 165 -11.07 -8.69 2.27
C LEU A 165 -10.40 -8.66 3.65
N PRO A 166 -10.45 -9.78 4.41
CA PRO A 166 -9.74 -9.87 5.68
C PRO A 166 -8.22 -9.90 5.48
N GLY A 167 -7.48 -9.48 6.49
CA GLY A 167 -6.03 -9.49 6.48
C GLY A 167 -5.43 -8.26 5.81
N ILE A 168 -4.92 -8.40 4.61
CA ILE A 168 -4.28 -7.34 3.81
C ILE A 168 -4.72 -7.43 2.35
N TYR A 169 -4.99 -6.28 1.73
CA TYR A 169 -5.27 -6.22 0.29
C TYR A 169 -4.90 -4.86 -0.32
N LYS A 170 -4.79 -4.83 -1.63
CA LYS A 170 -4.62 -3.62 -2.45
C LYS A 170 -5.96 -3.18 -3.02
N THR A 171 -6.18 -1.88 -3.12
CA THR A 171 -7.33 -1.33 -3.86
C THR A 171 -7.23 -1.68 -5.35
N LYS A 172 -8.37 -1.69 -6.04
CA LYS A 172 -8.42 -1.80 -7.50
C LYS A 172 -7.89 -0.55 -8.15
N GLU A 173 -8.18 0.60 -7.58
CA GLU A 173 -7.84 1.91 -8.09
C GLU A 173 -6.36 2.23 -7.89
N TYR A 174 -5.86 3.11 -8.77
CA TYR A 174 -4.53 3.69 -8.63
C TYR A 174 -4.60 5.07 -8.00
N PHE A 175 -3.61 5.36 -7.18
CA PHE A 175 -3.44 6.64 -6.48
C PHE A 175 -2.11 7.27 -6.83
N GLY A 176 -2.04 8.61 -6.75
CA GLY A 176 -0.82 9.38 -6.99
C GLY A 176 -1.12 10.74 -7.58
N ALA A 177 -0.31 11.74 -7.26
CA ALA A 177 -0.49 13.12 -7.70
C ALA A 177 0.00 13.35 -9.14
N GLY A 178 -0.82 14.02 -9.94
CA GLY A 178 -0.42 14.55 -11.25
C GLY A 178 -0.03 13.49 -12.29
N GLN A 179 0.77 13.93 -13.27
CA GLN A 179 1.34 13.07 -14.30
C GLN A 179 2.70 12.55 -13.83
N GLY A 180 3.01 11.27 -14.10
CA GLY A 180 4.30 10.64 -13.80
C GLY A 180 4.22 9.24 -13.21
N HIS A 181 5.36 8.59 -13.04
CA HIS A 181 5.53 7.19 -12.64
C HIS A 181 5.19 6.84 -11.19
N GLN A 182 4.33 7.61 -10.52
CA GLN A 182 4.00 7.38 -9.11
C GLN A 182 2.63 6.76 -8.88
N ALA A 183 2.10 6.06 -9.87
CA ALA A 183 0.87 5.32 -9.67
C ALA A 183 1.10 4.09 -8.79
N GLN A 184 0.36 4.02 -7.70
CA GLN A 184 0.40 2.92 -6.73
C GLN A 184 -1.00 2.56 -6.27
N ARG A 185 -1.16 1.34 -5.79
CA ARG A 185 -2.39 0.92 -5.13
C ARG A 185 -2.28 1.19 -3.63
N VAL A 186 -3.40 1.51 -3.02
CA VAL A 186 -3.46 1.72 -1.58
C VAL A 186 -3.53 0.36 -0.87
N ILE A 187 -2.78 0.23 0.21
CA ILE A 187 -2.77 -0.96 1.07
C ILE A 187 -3.76 -0.77 2.20
N ILE A 188 -4.68 -1.72 2.33
CA ILE A 188 -5.67 -1.76 3.42
C ILE A 188 -5.40 -2.98 4.29
N LEU A 189 -5.42 -2.77 5.60
CA LEU A 189 -5.18 -3.78 6.63
C LEU A 189 -6.43 -3.94 7.50
N SER A 190 -6.81 -5.16 7.85
CA SER A 190 -7.81 -5.40 8.87
C SER A 190 -7.25 -5.09 10.28
N LYS A 191 -8.14 -4.76 11.20
CA LYS A 191 -7.78 -4.35 12.57
C LYS A 191 -6.91 -5.37 13.29
N ASP A 192 -7.20 -6.63 13.19
CA ASP A 192 -6.44 -7.68 13.87
C ASP A 192 -5.02 -7.87 13.30
N VAL A 193 -4.80 -7.63 12.00
CA VAL A 193 -3.45 -7.51 11.42
C VAL A 193 -2.73 -6.30 11.99
N VAL A 194 -3.41 -5.15 12.03
CA VAL A 194 -2.86 -3.92 12.61
C VAL A 194 -2.47 -4.13 14.06
N ASP A 195 -3.33 -4.72 14.88
CA ASP A 195 -3.08 -4.97 16.31
C ASP A 195 -1.85 -5.87 16.53
N LYS A 196 -1.68 -6.92 15.71
CA LYS A 196 -0.49 -7.79 15.75
C LYS A 196 0.79 -7.05 15.38
N LEU A 197 0.75 -6.26 14.29
CA LEU A 197 1.91 -5.48 13.83
C LEU A 197 2.30 -4.34 14.78
N LEU A 198 1.33 -3.71 15.44
CA LEU A 198 1.58 -2.73 16.50
C LEU A 198 2.24 -3.37 17.71
N LYS A 199 1.76 -4.56 18.11
CA LYS A 199 2.31 -5.33 19.24
C LYS A 199 3.77 -5.75 18.99
N SER A 200 4.12 -6.14 17.78
CA SER A 200 5.50 -6.47 17.39
C SER A 200 6.38 -5.25 17.13
N LYS A 201 5.82 -4.03 17.15
CA LYS A 201 6.48 -2.76 16.81
C LYS A 201 6.96 -2.68 15.36
N ASP A 202 6.35 -3.45 14.47
CA ASP A 202 6.59 -3.39 13.03
C ASP A 202 5.75 -2.33 12.34
N LEU A 203 4.77 -1.76 13.06
CA LEU A 203 3.89 -0.71 12.61
C LEU A 203 3.79 0.39 13.68
N LYS A 204 3.41 1.60 13.28
CA LYS A 204 3.16 2.72 14.18
C LYS A 204 1.73 3.25 13.97
N LYS A 205 1.08 3.72 15.04
CA LYS A 205 -0.29 4.24 14.98
C LYS A 205 -0.42 5.44 14.06
N GLU A 206 0.55 6.33 14.05
CA GLU A 206 0.58 7.52 13.20
C GLU A 206 0.68 7.22 11.69
N TRP A 207 0.90 5.98 11.31
CA TRP A 207 0.93 5.51 9.92
C TRP A 207 -0.41 5.00 9.41
N LEU A 208 -1.44 5.05 10.23
CA LEU A 208 -2.75 4.48 9.94
C LEU A 208 -3.78 5.57 9.66
N ILE A 209 -4.60 5.36 8.65
CA ILE A 209 -5.81 6.12 8.40
C ILE A 209 -6.99 5.17 8.57
N PRO A 210 -7.90 5.42 9.52
CA PRO A 210 -9.11 4.62 9.65
C PRO A 210 -9.94 4.66 8.37
N CYS A 211 -10.49 3.51 7.98
CA CYS A 211 -11.48 3.44 6.90
C CYS A 211 -12.88 3.53 7.46
N ARG A 212 -13.81 4.15 6.71
CA ARG A 212 -15.24 4.19 7.03
C ARG A 212 -16.09 3.93 5.78
N ARG A 213 -17.25 3.32 5.97
CA ARG A 213 -18.30 3.28 4.95
C ARG A 213 -19.11 4.57 5.02
N GLU A 214 -19.70 5.00 3.92
CA GLU A 214 -20.64 6.13 3.91
C GLU A 214 -21.83 5.90 4.85
N SER A 215 -22.27 4.66 5.00
CA SER A 215 -23.34 4.28 5.93
C SER A 215 -23.02 4.55 7.40
N ASP A 216 -21.74 4.64 7.76
CA ASP A 216 -21.28 4.84 9.13
C ASP A 216 -21.36 6.32 9.57
N ASP A 217 -21.51 7.24 8.61
CA ASP A 217 -21.61 8.69 8.84
C ASP A 217 -23.06 9.20 9.06
N THR A 218 -24.03 8.31 9.09
CA THR A 218 -25.40 8.72 9.44
C THR A 218 -25.42 9.16 10.91
N PRO A 219 -25.60 10.46 11.23
CA PRO A 219 -25.69 10.88 12.61
C PRO A 219 -26.88 10.15 13.22
N SER A 220 -26.64 9.47 14.33
CA SER A 220 -27.75 9.03 15.19
C SER A 220 -28.51 10.28 15.57
N VAL A 221 -29.62 10.51 14.88
CA VAL A 221 -30.58 11.57 15.24
C VAL A 221 -31.11 11.18 16.62
N LEU A 222 -30.59 11.86 17.63
CA LEU A 222 -31.16 11.89 18.99
C LEU A 222 -32.38 12.83 19.04
#